data_c7b0e3a0017db776dcb5a5875f5dff24
#
_entry.id   c7b0e3a0017db776dcb5a5875f5dff24
#
_cell.length_a   1.000
_cell.length_b   1.000
_cell.length_c   1.000
_cell.angle_alpha   90.00
_cell.angle_beta   90.00
_cell.angle_gamma   90.00
#
_symmetry.space_group_name_H-M   'P 1'
#
loop_
_entity.id
_entity.type
_entity.pdbx_description
1 polymer ?
#
loop_
_entity_poly.entity_id
_entity_poly.type
_entity_poly.pdbx_seq_one_letter_code
_entity_poly.pdbx_strand_id
1 'polypeptide(L)'
;IHASSADFSVDMGSLKIVDSAVKNLTADNNMGDIKLTNCDSDVLNLSVDMGSLKINGIDIDKYSSNLSVDLGDIKVNDSTYSHSYTNNAGSGKSINADVNMGDIKINR
;
A
#
# COMPACT_ATOMS: atom_id res chain seq x y z
N ILE A 1 -6.58 -15.19 -3.12
CA ILE A 1 -6.79 -15.41 -1.68
C ILE A 1 -8.06 -14.71 -1.24
N HIS A 2 -8.90 -15.41 -0.52
CA HIS A 2 -10.09 -14.81 0.10
C HIS A 2 -9.99 -15.03 1.60
N ALA A 3 -9.96 -13.93 2.36
CA ALA A 3 -9.81 -14.03 3.80
C ALA A 3 -10.43 -12.81 4.47
N SER A 4 -10.76 -12.94 5.75
CA SER A 4 -11.19 -11.79 6.55
C SER A 4 -10.01 -10.92 6.93
N SER A 5 -8.88 -11.54 7.20
CA SER A 5 -7.66 -10.80 7.50
C SER A 5 -6.44 -11.59 7.04
N ALA A 6 -5.39 -10.88 6.70
CA ALA A 6 -4.13 -11.48 6.32
C ALA A 6 -2.98 -10.62 6.83
N ASP A 7 -2.00 -11.25 7.44
CA ASP A 7 -0.79 -10.63 7.92
C ASP A 7 0.40 -11.22 7.20
N PHE A 8 1.20 -10.37 6.61
CA PHE A 8 2.42 -10.77 5.93
C PHE A 8 3.60 -10.03 6.54
N SER A 9 4.70 -10.75 6.73
CA SER A 9 5.92 -10.16 7.26
C SER A 9 7.09 -10.67 6.45
N VAL A 10 7.86 -9.76 5.88
CA VAL A 10 9.01 -10.09 5.05
C VAL A 10 10.20 -9.31 5.56
N ASP A 11 11.25 -9.99 6.00
CA ASP A 11 12.47 -9.32 6.45
C ASP A 11 13.30 -8.87 5.27
N MET A 12 13.55 -9.76 4.34
CA MET A 12 14.35 -9.47 3.15
C MET A 12 13.74 -10.19 1.96
N GLY A 13 13.48 -9.45 0.89
CA GLY A 13 12.92 -10.02 -0.32
C GLY A 13 11.68 -9.29 -0.77
N SER A 14 10.85 -9.95 -1.57
CA SER A 14 9.68 -9.33 -2.16
C SER A 14 8.39 -10.03 -1.73
N LEU A 15 7.36 -9.23 -1.48
CA LEU A 15 6.03 -9.74 -1.26
C LEU A 15 5.16 -9.37 -2.46
N LYS A 16 4.53 -10.36 -3.07
CA LYS A 16 3.68 -10.14 -4.22
C LYS A 16 2.32 -10.80 -3.99
N ILE A 17 1.27 -10.01 -4.08
CA ILE A 17 -0.10 -10.49 -3.91
C ILE A 17 -0.88 -10.08 -5.15
N VAL A 18 -1.54 -11.05 -5.77
CA VAL A 18 -2.25 -10.86 -7.04
C VAL A 18 -3.65 -11.46 -6.92
N ASP A 19 -4.64 -10.73 -7.43
CA ASP A 19 -6.02 -11.19 -7.54
C ASP A 19 -6.58 -11.73 -6.22
N SER A 20 -6.45 -10.92 -5.16
CA SER A 20 -6.85 -11.34 -3.82
C SER A 20 -7.93 -10.43 -3.26
N ALA A 21 -8.80 -11.00 -2.45
CA ALA A 21 -9.82 -10.25 -1.72
C ALA A 21 -9.64 -10.51 -0.22
N VAL A 22 -9.20 -9.49 0.51
CA VAL A 22 -8.92 -9.59 1.95
C VAL A 22 -9.49 -8.35 2.60
N LYS A 23 -10.34 -8.51 3.59
CA LYS A 23 -10.94 -7.34 4.25
C LYS A 23 -9.90 -6.50 4.96
N ASN A 24 -9.05 -7.13 5.77
CA ASN A 24 -7.98 -6.45 6.48
C ASN A 24 -6.66 -7.04 6.05
N LEU A 25 -5.85 -6.26 5.36
CA LEU A 25 -4.55 -6.70 4.90
C LEU A 25 -3.47 -5.89 5.60
N THR A 26 -2.58 -6.59 6.29
CA THR A 26 -1.43 -5.98 6.94
C THR A 26 -0.17 -6.60 6.36
N ALA A 27 0.75 -5.76 5.92
CA ALA A 27 2.00 -6.22 5.35
C ALA A 27 3.15 -5.38 5.89
N ASP A 28 4.17 -6.06 6.38
CA ASP A 28 5.40 -5.46 6.86
C ASP A 28 6.56 -5.98 6.03
N ASN A 29 7.42 -5.07 5.62
CA ASN A 29 8.62 -5.44 4.88
C ASN A 29 9.79 -4.61 5.40
N ASN A 30 10.84 -5.27 5.88
CA ASN A 30 12.04 -4.58 6.34
C ASN A 30 12.88 -4.11 5.16
N MET A 31 13.24 -5.02 4.28
CA MET A 31 14.08 -4.71 3.13
C MET A 31 13.54 -5.44 1.91
N GLY A 32 13.19 -4.69 0.88
CA GLY A 32 12.65 -5.27 -0.34
C GLY A 32 11.39 -4.56 -0.80
N ASP A 33 10.57 -5.25 -1.56
CA ASP A 33 9.40 -4.63 -2.20
C ASP A 33 8.10 -5.31 -1.80
N ILE A 34 7.04 -4.51 -1.71
CA ILE A 34 5.68 -5.03 -1.61
C ILE A 34 4.95 -4.64 -2.89
N LYS A 35 4.34 -5.63 -3.53
CA LYS A 35 3.59 -5.40 -4.76
C LYS A 35 2.20 -6.03 -4.63
N LEU A 36 1.18 -5.20 -4.79
CA LEU A 36 -0.21 -5.64 -4.77
C LEU A 36 -0.81 -5.36 -6.14
N THR A 37 -1.47 -6.36 -6.73
CA THR A 37 -2.09 -6.24 -8.04
C THR A 37 -3.51 -6.80 -7.96
N ASN A 38 -4.49 -6.00 -8.36
CA ASN A 38 -5.90 -6.38 -8.36
C ASN A 38 -6.36 -6.93 -7.00
N CYS A 39 -5.96 -6.25 -5.92
CA CYS A 39 -6.36 -6.64 -4.57
C CYS A 39 -7.50 -5.75 -4.11
N ASP A 40 -8.56 -6.37 -3.62
CA ASP A 40 -9.71 -5.67 -3.09
C ASP A 40 -9.72 -5.84 -1.57
N SER A 41 -9.61 -4.73 -0.86
CA SER A 41 -9.54 -4.75 0.61
C SER A 41 -10.28 -3.55 1.17
N ASP A 42 -10.84 -3.74 2.36
CA ASP A 42 -11.47 -2.61 3.08
C ASP A 42 -10.42 -1.82 3.83
N VAL A 43 -9.45 -2.50 4.43
CA VAL A 43 -8.37 -1.84 5.18
C VAL A 43 -7.03 -2.40 4.71
N LEU A 44 -6.15 -1.49 4.30
CA LEU A 44 -4.78 -1.83 3.93
C LEU A 44 -3.83 -1.13 4.88
N ASN A 45 -3.04 -1.91 5.60
CA ASN A 45 -1.97 -1.40 6.45
C ASN A 45 -0.64 -1.94 5.93
N LEU A 46 0.18 -1.05 5.41
CA LEU A 46 1.41 -1.44 4.74
C LEU A 46 2.56 -0.68 5.35
N SER A 47 3.66 -1.36 5.61
CA SER A 47 4.83 -0.76 6.20
C SER A 47 6.08 -1.29 5.51
N VAL A 48 6.94 -0.39 5.04
CA VAL A 48 8.19 -0.75 4.40
C VAL A 48 9.30 0.10 4.99
N ASP A 49 10.34 -0.55 5.53
CA ASP A 49 11.49 0.18 6.05
C ASP A 49 12.38 0.66 4.90
N MET A 50 12.80 -0.25 4.06
CA MET A 50 13.68 0.07 2.93
C MET A 50 13.18 -0.69 1.71
N GLY A 51 12.82 0.06 0.66
CA GLY A 51 12.32 -0.55 -0.57
C GLY A 51 11.15 0.20 -1.14
N SER A 52 10.34 -0.49 -1.93
CA SER A 52 9.23 0.13 -2.64
C SER A 52 7.91 -0.54 -2.30
N LEU A 53 6.86 0.28 -2.28
CA LEU A 53 5.50 -0.21 -2.17
C LEU A 53 4.79 0.12 -3.47
N LYS A 54 4.23 -0.90 -4.11
CA LYS A 54 3.55 -0.73 -5.39
C LYS A 54 2.17 -1.36 -5.33
N ILE A 55 1.15 -0.57 -5.63
CA ILE A 55 -0.24 -1.03 -5.65
C ILE A 55 -0.81 -0.74 -7.03
N ASN A 56 -1.33 -1.77 -7.68
CA ASN A 56 -1.92 -1.66 -9.01
C ASN A 56 -3.33 -2.20 -9.01
N GLY A 57 -4.18 -1.62 -9.83
CA GLY A 57 -5.54 -2.11 -10.00
C GLY A 57 -6.49 -1.69 -8.90
N ILE A 58 -6.16 -0.64 -8.17
CA ILE A 58 -6.99 -0.13 -7.08
C ILE A 58 -7.40 1.30 -7.38
N ASP A 59 -8.64 1.63 -7.08
CA ASP A 59 -9.13 2.99 -7.25
C ASP A 59 -8.97 3.74 -5.93
N ILE A 60 -7.89 4.50 -5.82
CA ILE A 60 -7.52 5.18 -4.59
C ILE A 60 -8.54 6.25 -4.22
N ASP A 61 -9.29 6.77 -5.18
CA ASP A 61 -10.30 7.78 -4.91
C ASP A 61 -11.43 7.25 -4.04
N LYS A 62 -11.63 5.94 -4.02
CA LYS A 62 -12.63 5.30 -3.17
C LYS A 62 -12.14 5.01 -1.77
N TYR A 63 -10.86 5.25 -1.49
CA TYR A 63 -10.25 4.94 -0.22
C TYR A 63 -9.88 6.21 0.53
N SER A 64 -10.05 6.17 1.85
CA SER A 64 -9.42 7.15 2.71
C SER A 64 -7.95 6.77 2.82
N SER A 65 -7.09 7.57 2.26
CA SER A 65 -5.67 7.23 2.12
C SER A 65 -4.83 8.07 3.06
N ASN A 66 -3.87 7.41 3.69
CA ASN A 66 -2.88 8.07 4.51
C ASN A 66 -1.52 7.45 4.20
N LEU A 67 -0.75 8.15 3.38
CA LEU A 67 0.53 7.66 2.90
C LEU A 67 1.63 8.56 3.43
N SER A 68 2.72 7.97 3.89
CA SER A 68 3.83 8.71 4.47
C SER A 68 5.15 8.10 4.04
N VAL A 69 6.08 8.94 3.61
CA VAL A 69 7.43 8.53 3.22
C VAL A 69 8.43 9.50 3.83
N ASP A 70 9.41 8.97 4.55
CA ASP A 70 10.47 9.81 5.12
C ASP A 70 11.45 10.26 4.04
N LEU A 71 11.99 9.30 3.30
CA LEU A 71 12.94 9.58 2.21
C LEU A 71 12.46 8.89 0.95
N GLY A 72 11.97 9.67 0.00
CA GLY A 72 11.45 9.16 -1.27
C GLY A 72 10.22 9.92 -1.69
N ASP A 73 9.50 9.34 -2.63
CA ASP A 73 8.34 9.98 -3.24
C ASP A 73 7.10 9.11 -3.16
N ILE A 74 5.95 9.76 -3.18
CA ILE A 74 4.66 9.10 -3.32
C ILE A 74 4.12 9.43 -4.70
N LYS A 75 3.75 8.40 -5.45
CA LYS A 75 3.19 8.58 -6.78
C LYS A 75 1.82 7.92 -6.82
N VAL A 76 0.80 8.72 -7.07
CA VAL A 76 -0.59 8.26 -7.14
C VAL A 76 -1.11 8.59 -8.53
N ASN A 77 -1.40 7.55 -9.30
CA ASN A 77 -1.76 7.66 -10.71
C ASN A 77 -0.66 8.45 -11.44
N ASP A 78 -0.91 9.64 -11.90
CA ASP A 78 0.11 10.43 -12.60
C ASP A 78 0.61 11.59 -11.76
N SER A 79 0.26 11.64 -10.50
CA SER A 79 0.63 12.74 -9.61
C SER A 79 1.72 12.31 -8.65
N THR A 80 2.63 13.23 -8.35
CA THR A 80 3.74 12.96 -7.43
C THR A 80 3.60 13.84 -6.19
N TYR A 81 3.78 13.24 -5.03
CA TYR A 81 3.74 13.91 -3.73
C TYR A 81 5.05 13.64 -3.01
N SER A 82 5.54 14.62 -2.24
CA SER A 82 6.89 14.53 -1.69
C SER A 82 6.99 13.63 -0.46
N HIS A 83 6.23 13.92 0.59
CA HIS A 83 6.39 13.20 1.86
C HIS A 83 5.13 12.55 2.35
N SER A 84 3.99 13.08 1.98
CA SER A 84 2.73 12.54 2.46
C SER A 84 1.62 12.78 1.46
N TYR A 85 0.65 11.89 1.52
CA TYR A 85 -0.57 12.01 0.73
C TYR A 85 -1.72 11.60 1.63
N THR A 86 -2.72 12.44 1.71
CA THR A 86 -3.91 12.16 2.52
C THR A 86 -5.15 12.45 1.68
N ASN A 87 -6.04 11.48 1.65
CA ASN A 87 -7.31 11.62 0.96
C ASN A 87 -8.39 11.02 1.85
N ASN A 88 -9.51 11.70 1.94
CA ASN A 88 -10.63 11.22 2.76
C ASN A 88 -11.84 11.01 1.87
N ALA A 89 -12.08 9.78 1.48
CA ALA A 89 -13.17 9.44 0.56
C ALA A 89 -14.50 9.16 1.27
N GLY A 90 -14.44 8.84 2.55
CA GLY A 90 -15.65 8.58 3.33
C GLY A 90 -16.40 7.32 2.97
N SER A 91 -15.74 6.37 2.31
CA SER A 91 -16.40 5.15 1.83
C SER A 91 -16.30 3.96 2.78
N GLY A 92 -15.68 4.15 3.93
CA GLY A 92 -15.43 3.06 4.87
C GLY A 92 -14.21 2.22 4.56
N LYS A 93 -13.54 2.51 3.46
CA LYS A 93 -12.29 1.82 3.09
C LYS A 93 -11.11 2.72 3.39
N SER A 94 -10.00 2.13 3.82
CA SER A 94 -8.83 2.93 4.16
C SER A 94 -7.53 2.26 3.74
N ILE A 95 -6.56 3.09 3.40
CA ILE A 95 -5.21 2.65 3.09
C ILE A 95 -4.26 3.43 3.98
N ASN A 96 -3.45 2.71 4.75
CA ASN A 96 -2.38 3.30 5.53
C ASN A 96 -1.06 2.71 5.04
N ALA A 97 -0.16 3.55 4.61
CA ALA A 97 1.14 3.10 4.12
C ALA A 97 2.23 3.98 4.71
N ASP A 98 3.27 3.35 5.19
CA ASP A 98 4.39 4.02 5.81
C ASP A 98 5.68 3.44 5.23
N VAL A 99 6.50 4.29 4.66
CA VAL A 99 7.78 3.89 4.08
C VAL A 99 8.86 4.80 4.64
N ASN A 100 9.90 4.21 5.22
CA ASN A 100 11.02 4.99 5.72
C ASN A 100 11.91 5.46 4.58
N MET A 101 12.40 4.52 3.78
CA MET A 101 13.29 4.85 2.67
C MET A 101 12.81 4.10 1.43
N GLY A 102 12.39 4.85 0.41
CA GLY A 102 11.89 4.25 -0.81
C GLY A 102 10.69 5.00 -1.35
N ASP A 103 9.92 4.33 -2.19
CA ASP A 103 8.82 4.96 -2.90
C ASP A 103 7.50 4.24 -2.66
N ILE A 104 6.41 4.99 -2.72
CA ILE A 104 5.06 4.44 -2.79
C ILE A 104 4.52 4.76 -4.17
N LYS A 105 4.00 3.75 -4.85
CA LYS A 105 3.41 3.93 -6.17
C LYS A 105 2.05 3.25 -6.22
N ILE A 106 1.02 4.02 -6.54
CA ILE A 106 -0.34 3.52 -6.62
C ILE A 106 -0.90 3.84 -8.00
N ASN A 107 -1.37 2.82 -8.69
CA ASN A 107 -1.96 2.95 -10.01
C ASN A 107 -3.32 2.24 -10.06
N ARG A 108 -4.18 2.79 -10.87
CA ARG A 108 -5.43 2.10 -11.22
C ARG A 108 -5.20 0.90 -12.10
#